data_c80940b4e8d218974126e7292db5e2d7
#
_entry.id   c80940b4e8d218974126e7292db5e2d7
#
_cell.length_a   1.000
_cell.length_b   1.000
_cell.length_c   1.000
_cell.angle_alpha   90.00
_cell.angle_beta   90.00
_cell.angle_gamma   90.00
#
_symmetry.space_group_name_H-M   'P 1'
#
loop_
_entity.id
_entity.type
_entity.pdbx_description
1 polymer ?
#
loop_
_entity_poly.entity_id
_entity_poly.type
_entity_poly.pdbx_seq_one_letter_code
_entity_poly.pdbx_strand_id
1 'polypeptide(L)'
;MQAHNSNVQEFLSTTKTVFVVPVYQRNYNWQNENCEILFGDIVNIIETEREHFLGTICFKISNSRERSIIDGQQRLTSITLLLKAMYDFDTDEDIRTEIHDQYLYNKGRGIDNDFLKYKIHLNKRDDIVYHILLESDKDGAESKLTSVQKKSRVYQNYLLFYNMISNFVKKGGNIGDILEVLSSLTTPVSKFQRKTRGQ
;
A
#
# COMPACT_ATOMS: atom_id res chain seq x y z
N MET A 1 -4.24 22.62 -10.37
CA MET A 1 -3.45 21.54 -9.77
C MET A 1 -2.76 22.14 -8.56
N GLN A 2 -2.94 21.57 -7.40
CA GLN A 2 -2.18 21.95 -6.21
C GLN A 2 -1.33 20.74 -5.84
N ALA A 3 -0.01 20.93 -5.79
CA ALA A 3 0.93 19.94 -5.31
C ALA A 3 1.40 20.34 -3.92
N HIS A 4 1.50 19.40 -3.00
CA HIS A 4 2.12 19.56 -1.69
C HIS A 4 2.91 18.28 -1.37
N ASN A 5 3.96 18.40 -0.60
CA ASN A 5 4.64 17.23 -0.09
C ASN A 5 3.83 16.64 1.05
N SER A 6 3.66 15.33 1.05
CA SER A 6 3.06 14.55 2.12
C SER A 6 3.91 13.30 2.30
N ASN A 7 4.00 12.76 3.49
CA ASN A 7 4.62 11.46 3.66
C ASN A 7 3.58 10.34 3.48
N VAL A 8 4.05 9.10 3.36
CA VAL A 8 3.19 7.93 3.14
C VAL A 8 2.20 7.77 4.29
N GLN A 9 2.64 8.03 5.52
CA GLN A 9 1.77 7.98 6.69
C GLN A 9 0.63 8.99 6.59
N GLU A 10 0.91 10.26 6.41
CA GLU A 10 -0.12 11.31 6.27
C GLU A 10 -1.10 10.99 5.15
N PHE A 11 -0.59 10.45 4.04
CA PHE A 11 -1.41 10.10 2.89
C PHE A 11 -2.35 8.94 3.19
N LEU A 12 -1.85 7.82 3.72
CA LEU A 12 -2.64 6.61 3.97
C LEU A 12 -3.43 6.66 5.28
N SER A 13 -2.94 7.32 6.34
CA SER A 13 -3.62 7.37 7.62
C SER A 13 -4.88 8.24 7.63
N THR A 14 -5.17 8.97 6.54
CA THR A 14 -6.39 9.76 6.41
C THR A 14 -7.62 8.88 6.71
N THR A 15 -8.33 9.21 7.78
CA THR A 15 -9.47 8.42 8.24
C THR A 15 -10.64 8.46 7.27
N LYS A 16 -11.36 7.35 7.13
CA LYS A 16 -12.56 7.21 6.28
C LYS A 16 -12.33 7.60 4.81
N THR A 17 -11.08 7.51 4.36
CA THR A 17 -10.70 7.78 2.98
C THR A 17 -10.32 6.48 2.29
N VAL A 18 -10.82 6.32 1.07
CA VAL A 18 -10.54 5.18 0.21
C VAL A 18 -9.82 5.65 -1.04
N PHE A 19 -8.71 5.02 -1.35
CA PHE A 19 -7.97 5.22 -2.58
C PHE A 19 -8.39 4.17 -3.60
N VAL A 20 -8.81 4.60 -4.78
CA VAL A 20 -9.33 3.72 -5.81
C VAL A 20 -8.45 3.80 -7.06
N VAL A 21 -7.97 2.67 -7.51
CA VAL A 21 -7.35 2.53 -8.83
C VAL A 21 -8.47 2.37 -9.85
N PRO A 22 -8.71 3.37 -10.73
CA PRO A 22 -9.81 3.31 -11.68
C PRO A 22 -9.67 2.15 -12.67
N VAL A 23 -10.79 1.64 -13.16
CA VAL A 23 -10.84 0.49 -14.08
C VAL A 23 -10.16 0.70 -15.44
N TYR A 24 -9.93 1.95 -15.84
CA TYR A 24 -9.20 2.28 -17.06
C TYR A 24 -7.67 2.31 -16.86
N GLN A 25 -7.21 2.23 -15.61
CA GLN A 25 -5.80 2.06 -15.32
C GLN A 25 -5.39 0.60 -15.56
N ARG A 26 -4.11 0.40 -15.92
CA ARG A 26 -3.57 -0.95 -16.09
C ARG A 26 -3.62 -1.75 -14.79
N ASN A 27 -3.67 -3.07 -14.90
CA ASN A 27 -3.51 -3.97 -13.78
C ASN A 27 -2.14 -3.77 -13.10
N TYR A 28 -2.04 -4.21 -11.86
CA TYR A 28 -0.76 -4.25 -11.19
C TYR A 28 0.19 -5.21 -11.90
N ASN A 29 1.36 -4.72 -12.31
CA ASN A 29 2.30 -5.49 -13.14
C ASN A 29 3.77 -5.25 -12.81
N TRP A 30 4.09 -4.67 -11.66
CA TRP A 30 5.46 -4.60 -11.21
C TRP A 30 6.10 -5.98 -11.19
N GLN A 31 7.30 -6.06 -11.76
CA GLN A 31 8.12 -7.26 -11.77
C GLN A 31 8.89 -7.36 -10.44
N ASN A 32 9.51 -8.50 -10.20
CA ASN A 32 10.27 -8.73 -8.97
C ASN A 32 11.35 -7.66 -8.76
N GLU A 33 12.04 -7.28 -9.84
CA GLU A 33 13.11 -6.28 -9.83
C GLU A 33 12.63 -4.92 -9.31
N ASN A 34 11.40 -4.51 -9.63
CA ASN A 34 10.84 -3.26 -9.14
C ASN A 34 10.59 -3.31 -7.61
N CYS A 35 10.15 -4.46 -7.11
CA CYS A 35 9.93 -4.67 -5.68
C CYS A 35 11.25 -4.79 -4.93
N GLU A 36 12.25 -5.45 -5.52
CA GLU A 36 13.60 -5.57 -4.98
C GLU A 36 14.28 -4.20 -4.86
N ILE A 37 14.14 -3.35 -5.88
CA ILE A 37 14.64 -1.97 -5.83
C ILE A 37 13.94 -1.19 -4.71
N LEU A 38 12.61 -1.23 -4.63
CA LEU A 38 11.86 -0.55 -3.57
C LEU A 38 12.32 -0.98 -2.17
N PHE A 39 12.45 -2.28 -1.94
CA PHE A 39 12.87 -2.80 -0.65
C PHE A 39 14.35 -2.47 -0.36
N GLY A 40 15.21 -2.58 -1.37
CA GLY A 40 16.62 -2.21 -1.28
C GLY A 40 16.83 -0.73 -0.95
N ASP A 41 16.02 0.15 -1.54
CA ASP A 41 16.03 1.59 -1.23
C ASP A 41 15.65 1.84 0.24
N ILE A 42 14.64 1.13 0.76
CA ILE A 42 14.24 1.22 2.18
C ILE A 42 15.39 0.77 3.09
N VAL A 43 15.99 -0.39 2.81
CA VAL A 43 17.12 -0.89 3.59
C VAL A 43 18.32 0.06 3.54
N ASN A 44 18.60 0.62 2.37
CA ASN A 44 19.68 1.60 2.23
C ASN A 44 19.43 2.89 3.05
N ILE A 45 18.17 3.34 3.17
CA ILE A 45 17.81 4.48 4.03
C ILE A 45 18.07 4.12 5.50
N ILE A 46 17.65 2.93 5.95
CA ILE A 46 17.91 2.44 7.32
C ILE A 46 19.42 2.47 7.64
N GLU A 47 20.25 2.04 6.68
CA GLU A 47 21.69 1.94 6.87
C GLU A 47 22.42 3.29 6.78
N THR A 48 21.91 4.24 5.99
CA THR A 48 22.62 5.48 5.64
C THR A 48 21.98 6.75 6.18
N GLU A 49 20.74 6.67 6.70
CA GLU A 49 19.91 7.81 7.15
C GLU A 49 19.72 8.91 6.08
N ARG A 50 19.83 8.55 4.81
CA ARG A 50 19.66 9.49 3.70
C ARG A 50 18.22 9.52 3.25
N GLU A 51 17.68 10.72 3.07
CA GLU A 51 16.36 10.89 2.47
C GLU A 51 16.31 10.27 1.06
N HIS A 52 15.24 9.55 0.77
CA HIS A 52 14.98 8.98 -0.54
C HIS A 52 13.60 9.39 -1.05
N PHE A 53 13.54 9.71 -2.33
CA PHE A 53 12.32 10.14 -3.00
C PHE A 53 11.63 8.94 -3.65
N LEU A 54 10.44 8.58 -3.20
CA LEU A 54 9.66 7.48 -3.76
C LEU A 54 8.93 7.80 -5.08
N GLY A 55 9.05 9.03 -5.56
CA GLY A 55 8.28 9.52 -6.70
C GLY A 55 6.88 10.00 -6.32
N THR A 56 6.14 10.55 -7.28
CA THR A 56 4.88 11.24 -7.07
C THR A 56 3.69 10.28 -7.06
N ILE A 57 2.70 10.55 -6.18
CA ILE A 57 1.37 9.96 -6.26
C ILE A 57 0.38 11.08 -6.63
N CYS A 58 -0.35 10.88 -7.72
CA CYS A 58 -1.36 11.82 -8.19
C CYS A 58 -2.76 11.24 -8.02
N PHE A 59 -3.67 11.99 -7.41
CA PHE A 59 -5.07 11.57 -7.29
C PHE A 59 -6.04 12.72 -7.56
N LYS A 60 -7.26 12.33 -7.89
CA LYS A 60 -8.42 13.23 -7.99
C LYS A 60 -9.37 12.96 -6.84
N ILE A 61 -9.88 14.01 -6.22
CA ILE A 61 -10.96 13.90 -5.24
C ILE A 61 -12.27 13.61 -6.01
N SER A 62 -12.80 12.40 -5.86
CA SER A 62 -14.06 11.99 -6.47
C SER A 62 -15.25 12.41 -5.60
N ASN A 63 -15.14 12.23 -4.29
CA ASN A 63 -16.10 12.67 -3.28
C ASN A 63 -15.40 12.87 -1.93
N SER A 64 -16.18 13.11 -0.87
CA SER A 64 -15.62 13.36 0.46
C SER A 64 -14.77 12.21 1.02
N ARG A 65 -15.00 10.98 0.57
CA ARG A 65 -14.34 9.76 1.07
C ARG A 65 -13.47 9.06 0.03
N GLU A 66 -13.56 9.43 -1.25
CA GLU A 66 -12.90 8.71 -2.34
C GLU A 66 -11.85 9.56 -3.03
N ARG A 67 -10.70 8.95 -3.27
CA ARG A 67 -9.56 9.48 -4.01
C ARG A 67 -9.24 8.54 -5.17
N SER A 68 -9.53 8.95 -6.40
CA SER A 68 -9.17 8.18 -7.60
C SER A 68 -7.71 8.41 -7.95
N ILE A 69 -6.91 7.37 -7.96
CA ILE A 69 -5.49 7.43 -8.32
C ILE A 69 -5.36 7.68 -9.82
N ILE A 70 -4.60 8.72 -10.17
CA ILE A 70 -4.31 9.08 -11.57
C ILE A 70 -2.93 8.55 -11.97
N ASP A 71 -1.96 8.64 -11.07
CA ASP A 71 -0.59 8.17 -11.27
C ASP A 71 0.03 7.68 -9.96
N GLY A 72 1.05 6.81 -10.05
CA GLY A 72 1.70 6.21 -8.89
C GLY A 72 1.01 4.94 -8.35
N GLN A 73 0.00 4.41 -9.04
CA GLN A 73 -0.77 3.24 -8.61
C GLN A 73 0.11 2.00 -8.34
N GLN A 74 1.11 1.72 -9.18
CA GLN A 74 1.97 0.55 -9.04
C GLN A 74 2.77 0.62 -7.74
N ARG A 75 3.33 1.78 -7.46
CA ARG A 75 4.11 2.05 -6.24
C ARG A 75 3.22 1.96 -5.00
N LEU A 76 2.06 2.61 -5.03
CA LEU A 76 1.11 2.57 -3.92
C LEU A 76 0.68 1.14 -3.62
N THR A 77 0.35 0.35 -4.64
CA THR A 77 0.03 -1.07 -4.48
C THR A 77 1.20 -1.84 -3.86
N SER A 78 2.43 -1.62 -4.32
CA SER A 78 3.60 -2.32 -3.78
C SER A 78 3.87 -1.97 -2.31
N ILE A 79 3.70 -0.70 -1.93
CA ILE A 79 3.81 -0.26 -0.53
C ILE A 79 2.77 -0.99 0.34
N THR A 80 1.52 -1.08 -0.12
CA THR A 80 0.48 -1.77 0.68
C THR A 80 0.69 -3.29 0.74
N LEU A 81 1.25 -3.91 -0.30
CA LEU A 81 1.65 -5.32 -0.26
C LEU A 81 2.81 -5.56 0.71
N LEU A 82 3.79 -4.65 0.75
CA LEU A 82 4.89 -4.70 1.72
C LEU A 82 4.35 -4.55 3.15
N LEU A 83 3.49 -3.57 3.42
CA LEU A 83 2.85 -3.37 4.72
C LEU A 83 2.03 -4.61 5.15
N LYS A 84 1.30 -5.24 4.21
CA LYS A 84 0.58 -6.49 4.50
C LYS A 84 1.53 -7.64 4.82
N ALA A 85 2.65 -7.75 4.10
CA ALA A 85 3.66 -8.77 4.37
C ALA A 85 4.34 -8.56 5.73
N MET A 86 4.58 -7.30 6.13
CA MET A 86 5.07 -6.96 7.47
C MET A 86 4.06 -7.36 8.54
N TYR A 87 2.78 -6.99 8.37
CA TYR A 87 1.69 -7.36 9.27
C TYR A 87 1.59 -8.88 9.50
N ASP A 88 1.75 -9.68 8.45
CA ASP A 88 1.66 -11.13 8.55
C ASP A 88 2.93 -11.79 9.11
N PHE A 89 4.07 -11.15 8.94
CA PHE A 89 5.35 -11.68 9.42
C PHE A 89 5.62 -11.33 10.87
N ASP A 90 5.25 -10.12 11.31
CA ASP A 90 5.55 -9.63 12.65
C ASP A 90 4.66 -10.27 13.70
N THR A 91 5.22 -10.44 14.89
CA THR A 91 4.51 -10.92 16.09
C THR A 91 4.29 -9.82 17.12
N ASP A 92 4.85 -8.63 16.91
CA ASP A 92 4.63 -7.45 17.76
C ASP A 92 3.25 -6.86 17.49
N GLU A 93 2.38 -6.93 18.49
CA GLU A 93 0.98 -6.48 18.37
C GLU A 93 0.85 -4.95 18.21
N ASP A 94 1.81 -4.16 18.70
CA ASP A 94 1.78 -2.70 18.53
C ASP A 94 2.09 -2.34 17.07
N ILE A 95 3.11 -2.93 16.47
CA ILE A 95 3.46 -2.77 15.05
C ILE A 95 2.31 -3.26 14.16
N ARG A 96 1.76 -4.43 14.46
CA ARG A 96 0.63 -5.00 13.72
C ARG A 96 -0.60 -4.11 13.79
N THR A 97 -0.92 -3.60 14.97
CA THR A 97 -2.06 -2.69 15.16
C THR A 97 -1.85 -1.39 14.40
N GLU A 98 -0.65 -0.83 14.43
CA GLU A 98 -0.34 0.38 13.67
C GLU A 98 -0.51 0.15 12.17
N ILE A 99 0.07 -0.92 11.63
CA ILE A 99 -0.06 -1.24 10.20
C ILE A 99 -1.52 -1.44 9.81
N HIS A 100 -2.27 -2.22 10.59
CA HIS A 100 -3.67 -2.49 10.35
C HIS A 100 -4.49 -1.19 10.30
N ASP A 101 -4.39 -0.37 11.34
CA ASP A 101 -5.28 0.76 11.58
C ASP A 101 -4.94 2.00 10.76
N GLN A 102 -3.66 2.21 10.49
CA GLN A 102 -3.24 3.41 9.77
C GLN A 102 -3.16 3.18 8.26
N TYR A 103 -2.79 1.97 7.81
CA TYR A 103 -2.40 1.77 6.41
C TYR A 103 -3.29 0.80 5.63
N LEU A 104 -3.89 -0.21 6.26
CA LEU A 104 -4.64 -1.24 5.56
C LEU A 104 -6.15 -1.06 5.67
N TYR A 105 -6.65 -0.67 6.85
CA TYR A 105 -8.08 -0.59 7.13
C TYR A 105 -8.52 0.81 7.59
N ASN A 106 -9.75 1.14 7.28
CA ASN A 106 -10.41 2.30 7.86
C ASN A 106 -11.17 1.88 9.13
N LYS A 107 -11.13 2.74 10.17
CA LYS A 107 -11.84 2.54 11.44
C LYS A 107 -12.85 3.66 11.72
N GLY A 108 -13.85 3.34 12.53
CA GLY A 108 -14.78 4.30 13.14
C GLY A 108 -16.21 4.20 12.66
N ARG A 109 -17.09 5.04 13.22
CA ARG A 109 -18.51 5.07 12.85
C ARG A 109 -18.72 5.41 11.37
N GLY A 110 -19.63 4.70 10.71
CA GLY A 110 -19.99 4.90 9.30
C GLY A 110 -19.09 4.17 8.31
N ILE A 111 -18.36 3.14 8.77
CA ILE A 111 -17.68 2.15 7.93
C ILE A 111 -18.58 0.91 7.91
N ASP A 112 -19.71 1.06 7.20
CA ASP A 112 -20.80 0.09 7.27
C ASP A 112 -20.82 -0.85 6.05
N ASN A 113 -19.86 -0.69 5.14
CA ASN A 113 -19.74 -1.53 3.95
C ASN A 113 -18.28 -1.87 3.65
N ASP A 114 -18.09 -2.97 2.92
CA ASP A 114 -16.77 -3.49 2.57
C ASP A 114 -15.94 -2.48 1.74
N PHE A 115 -16.60 -1.62 0.94
CA PHE A 115 -15.90 -0.59 0.17
C PHE A 115 -15.19 0.42 1.07
N LEU A 116 -15.80 0.84 2.19
CA LEU A 116 -15.18 1.79 3.12
C LEU A 116 -14.22 1.12 4.09
N LYS A 117 -14.26 -0.21 4.23
CA LYS A 117 -13.44 -0.96 5.16
C LYS A 117 -11.94 -0.88 4.81
N TYR A 118 -11.61 -0.99 3.53
CA TYR A 118 -10.22 -1.01 3.07
C TYR A 118 -9.74 0.36 2.65
N LYS A 119 -8.46 0.63 2.88
CA LYS A 119 -7.83 1.90 2.46
C LYS A 119 -7.68 2.01 0.96
N ILE A 120 -7.47 0.89 0.27
CA ILE A 120 -7.18 0.85 -1.16
C ILE A 120 -8.03 -0.20 -1.85
N HIS A 121 -8.59 0.19 -3.00
CA HIS A 121 -9.16 -0.72 -3.98
C HIS A 121 -8.34 -0.68 -5.25
N LEU A 122 -7.94 -1.86 -5.68
CA LEU A 122 -7.26 -2.06 -6.94
C LEU A 122 -8.26 -2.20 -8.10
N ASN A 123 -7.79 -2.44 -9.31
CA ASN A 123 -8.74 -2.75 -10.35
C ASN A 123 -9.28 -4.20 -10.17
N LYS A 124 -10.42 -4.49 -10.81
CA LYS A 124 -11.32 -5.59 -10.48
C LYS A 124 -10.66 -6.98 -10.25
N ARG A 125 -9.64 -7.36 -11.03
CA ARG A 125 -8.99 -8.68 -10.88
C ARG A 125 -7.98 -8.69 -9.74
N ASP A 126 -7.23 -7.62 -9.64
CA ASP A 126 -6.20 -7.46 -8.62
C ASP A 126 -6.83 -7.25 -7.25
N ASP A 127 -8.00 -6.55 -7.20
CA ASP A 127 -8.75 -6.27 -5.98
C ASP A 127 -9.24 -7.55 -5.28
N ILE A 128 -9.70 -8.54 -6.05
CA ILE A 128 -10.12 -9.84 -5.50
C ILE A 128 -8.97 -10.52 -4.77
N VAL A 129 -7.79 -10.57 -5.39
CA VAL A 129 -6.61 -11.20 -4.79
C VAL A 129 -6.14 -10.40 -3.58
N TYR A 130 -6.13 -9.08 -3.70
CA TYR A 130 -5.71 -8.17 -2.63
C TYR A 130 -6.63 -8.28 -1.39
N HIS A 131 -7.94 -8.36 -1.58
CA HIS A 131 -8.89 -8.55 -0.47
C HIS A 131 -8.73 -9.91 0.21
N ILE A 132 -8.46 -11.00 -0.54
CA ILE A 132 -8.16 -12.30 0.05
C ILE A 132 -6.89 -12.23 0.92
N LEU A 133 -5.87 -11.50 0.48
CA LEU A 133 -4.67 -11.24 1.27
C LEU A 133 -4.99 -10.46 2.55
N LEU A 134 -5.79 -9.40 2.46
CA LEU A 134 -6.16 -8.59 3.62
C LEU A 134 -6.95 -9.40 4.66
N GLU A 135 -7.89 -10.25 4.24
CA GLU A 135 -8.80 -11.03 5.08
C GLU A 135 -8.18 -12.35 5.61
N SER A 136 -6.93 -12.61 5.36
CA SER A 136 -6.25 -13.85 5.72
C SER A 136 -4.81 -13.58 6.12
N ASP A 137 -4.25 -14.48 6.94
CA ASP A 137 -2.81 -14.62 7.05
C ASP A 137 -2.23 -15.28 5.78
N LYS A 138 -0.92 -15.42 5.74
CA LYS A 138 -0.21 -15.98 4.58
C LYS A 138 -0.72 -17.37 4.16
N ASP A 139 -0.89 -18.27 5.12
CA ASP A 139 -1.29 -19.66 4.87
C ASP A 139 -2.78 -19.75 4.51
N GLY A 140 -3.61 -18.93 5.15
CA GLY A 140 -5.02 -18.78 4.82
C GLY A 140 -5.24 -18.21 3.44
N ALA A 141 -4.46 -17.20 3.03
CA ALA A 141 -4.51 -16.65 1.68
C ALA A 141 -4.09 -17.71 0.63
N GLU A 142 -3.02 -18.46 0.92
CA GLU A 142 -2.59 -19.54 0.04
C GLU A 142 -3.67 -20.62 -0.17
N SER A 143 -4.41 -20.96 0.88
CA SER A 143 -5.49 -21.94 0.81
C SER A 143 -6.73 -21.44 0.05
N LYS A 144 -7.06 -20.16 0.14
CA LYS A 144 -8.25 -19.55 -0.49
C LYS A 144 -8.06 -19.18 -1.96
N LEU A 145 -6.82 -18.88 -2.37
CA LEU A 145 -6.52 -18.48 -3.73
C LEU A 145 -6.54 -19.65 -4.70
N THR A 146 -7.18 -19.49 -5.85
CA THR A 146 -7.13 -20.43 -6.95
C THR A 146 -5.73 -20.46 -7.58
N SER A 147 -5.42 -21.50 -8.34
CA SER A 147 -4.13 -21.62 -9.06
C SER A 147 -3.86 -20.48 -10.05
N VAL A 148 -4.92 -19.88 -10.61
CA VAL A 148 -4.80 -18.70 -11.49
C VAL A 148 -4.49 -17.44 -10.68
N GLN A 149 -5.18 -17.24 -9.55
CA GLN A 149 -4.96 -16.09 -8.67
C GLN A 149 -3.57 -16.10 -8.02
N LYS A 150 -3.03 -17.28 -7.70
CA LYS A 150 -1.65 -17.45 -7.21
C LYS A 150 -0.59 -17.02 -8.24
N LYS A 151 -0.92 -16.97 -9.52
CA LYS A 151 -0.04 -16.45 -10.58
C LYS A 151 -0.14 -14.94 -10.77
N SER A 152 -1.05 -14.27 -10.06
CA SER A 152 -1.17 -12.80 -10.14
C SER A 152 0.06 -12.10 -9.58
N ARG A 153 0.42 -10.94 -10.13
CA ARG A 153 1.53 -10.13 -9.60
C ARG A 153 1.26 -9.64 -8.18
N VAL A 154 0.02 -9.41 -7.81
CA VAL A 154 -0.36 -9.04 -6.44
C VAL A 154 0.10 -10.11 -5.45
N TYR A 155 -0.23 -11.38 -5.68
CA TYR A 155 0.15 -12.46 -4.78
C TYR A 155 1.66 -12.76 -4.84
N GLN A 156 2.25 -12.79 -6.03
CA GLN A 156 3.68 -13.08 -6.19
C GLN A 156 4.55 -12.03 -5.50
N ASN A 157 4.22 -10.75 -5.65
CA ASN A 157 4.97 -9.68 -5.02
C ASN A 157 4.73 -9.59 -3.51
N TYR A 158 3.53 -9.93 -3.02
CA TYR A 158 3.30 -10.11 -1.58
C TYR A 158 4.24 -11.19 -0.99
N LEU A 159 4.32 -12.38 -1.63
CA LEU A 159 5.23 -13.44 -1.19
C LEU A 159 6.70 -13.03 -1.29
N LEU A 160 7.07 -12.28 -2.33
CA LEU A 160 8.42 -11.75 -2.49
C LEU A 160 8.77 -10.83 -1.30
N PHE A 161 7.91 -9.87 -0.97
CA PHE A 161 8.13 -8.98 0.19
C PHE A 161 8.20 -9.78 1.50
N TYR A 162 7.31 -10.74 1.70
CA TYR A 162 7.36 -11.59 2.89
C TYR A 162 8.72 -12.32 3.04
N ASN A 163 9.26 -12.86 1.95
CA ASN A 163 10.56 -13.51 1.93
C ASN A 163 11.71 -12.51 2.16
N MET A 164 11.63 -11.31 1.60
CA MET A 164 12.64 -10.27 1.77
C MET A 164 12.67 -9.80 3.23
N ILE A 165 11.51 -9.60 3.87
CA ILE A 165 11.39 -9.29 5.30
C ILE A 165 12.02 -10.42 6.13
N SER A 166 11.68 -11.68 5.84
CA SER A 166 12.26 -12.83 6.54
C SER A 166 13.78 -12.85 6.47
N ASN A 167 14.33 -12.58 5.28
CA ASN A 167 15.78 -12.52 5.09
C ASN A 167 16.43 -11.32 5.82
N PHE A 168 15.78 -10.18 5.82
CA PHE A 168 16.21 -8.96 6.51
C PHE A 168 16.28 -9.21 8.02
N VAL A 169 15.23 -9.76 8.61
CA VAL A 169 15.17 -10.09 10.05
C VAL A 169 16.20 -11.14 10.43
N LYS A 170 16.41 -12.19 9.62
CA LYS A 170 17.46 -13.20 9.84
C LYS A 170 18.88 -12.61 9.86
N LYS A 171 19.09 -11.49 9.20
CA LYS A 171 20.36 -10.74 9.21
C LYS A 171 20.47 -9.75 10.37
N GLY A 172 19.50 -9.71 11.28
CA GLY A 172 19.47 -8.83 12.43
C GLY A 172 18.72 -7.51 12.24
N GLY A 173 18.03 -7.34 11.11
CA GLY A 173 17.19 -6.16 10.86
C GLY A 173 15.91 -6.17 11.70
N ASN A 174 15.34 -4.99 11.94
CA ASN A 174 14.12 -4.78 12.70
C ASN A 174 12.98 -4.31 11.78
N ILE A 175 11.79 -4.90 11.90
CA ILE A 175 10.61 -4.52 11.09
C ILE A 175 10.16 -3.10 11.43
N GLY A 176 10.30 -2.66 12.67
CA GLY A 176 9.99 -1.29 13.08
C GLY A 176 10.77 -0.24 12.29
N ASP A 177 12.04 -0.51 11.97
CA ASP A 177 12.86 0.40 11.16
C ASP A 177 12.31 0.53 9.72
N ILE A 178 11.82 -0.59 9.14
CA ILE A 178 11.15 -0.56 7.83
C ILE A 178 9.90 0.31 7.90
N LEU A 179 9.09 0.16 8.96
CA LEU A 179 7.86 0.93 9.15
C LEU A 179 8.15 2.42 9.34
N GLU A 180 9.16 2.76 10.12
CA GLU A 180 9.60 4.15 10.34
C GLU A 180 10.02 4.79 9.02
N VAL A 181 10.86 4.12 8.23
CA VAL A 181 11.26 4.61 6.91
C VAL A 181 10.05 4.77 6.01
N LEU A 182 9.17 3.75 5.89
CA LEU A 182 7.97 3.85 5.06
C LEU A 182 7.07 5.02 5.46
N SER A 183 6.89 5.25 6.77
CA SER A 183 6.05 6.33 7.28
C SER A 183 6.60 7.72 6.93
N SER A 184 7.91 7.87 6.98
CA SER A 184 8.62 9.14 6.73
C SER A 184 8.84 9.43 5.25
N LEU A 185 8.77 8.40 4.37
CA LEU A 185 9.03 8.57 2.94
C LEU A 185 8.16 9.66 2.32
N THR A 186 8.82 10.70 1.83
CA THR A 186 8.14 11.85 1.23
C THR A 186 7.67 11.54 -0.18
N THR A 187 6.41 11.82 -0.46
CA THR A 187 5.83 11.75 -1.79
C THR A 187 5.12 13.08 -2.11
N PRO A 188 5.42 13.75 -3.22
CA PRO A 188 4.60 14.84 -3.69
C PRO A 188 3.22 14.32 -4.05
N VAL A 189 2.21 14.89 -3.43
CA VAL A 189 0.80 14.58 -3.65
C VAL A 189 0.19 15.67 -4.50
N SER A 190 -0.31 15.34 -5.67
CA SER A 190 -1.00 16.28 -6.55
C SER A 190 -2.51 16.07 -6.55
N LYS A 191 -3.24 17.10 -6.14
CA LYS A 191 -4.71 17.12 -6.18
C LYS A 191 -5.19 17.72 -7.48
N PHE A 192 -5.99 16.97 -8.23
CA PHE A 192 -6.77 17.52 -9.34
C PHE A 192 -8.18 17.88 -8.83
N GLN A 193 -8.48 19.18 -8.80
CA GLN A 193 -9.85 19.66 -8.61
C GLN A 193 -10.43 20.02 -9.99
N ARG A 194 -11.63 19.54 -10.31
CA ARG A 194 -12.38 20.14 -11.43
C ARG A 194 -12.66 21.60 -11.09
N LYS A 195 -12.21 22.53 -11.93
CA LYS A 195 -12.81 23.87 -11.94
C LYS A 195 -14.28 23.65 -12.31
N THR A 196 -15.19 23.83 -11.36
CA THR A 196 -16.58 24.10 -11.68
C THR A 196 -16.58 25.34 -12.55
N ARG A 197 -16.88 25.19 -13.84
CA ARG A 197 -17.22 26.35 -14.68
C ARG A 197 -18.46 26.95 -14.01
N GLY A 198 -18.27 28.11 -13.38
CA GLY A 198 -19.38 28.92 -12.92
C GLY A 198 -20.31 29.20 -14.11
N GLN A 199 -21.56 28.99 -13.90
CA GLN A 199 -22.62 29.53 -14.69
C GLN A 199 -22.60 31.06 -14.58
#